data_4052964b0036fac17a25e535a19c07dd
#
_entry.id   4052964b0036fac17a25e535a19c07dd
#
_cell.length_a   1.000
_cell.length_b   1.000
_cell.length_c   1.000
_cell.angle_alpha   90.00
_cell.angle_beta   90.00
_cell.angle_gamma   90.00
#
_symmetry.space_group_name_H-M   'P 1'
#
loop_
_entity.id
_entity.type
_entity.pdbx_description
1 polymer ?
#
loop_
_entity_poly.entity_id
_entity_poly.type
_entity_poly.pdbx_seq_one_letter_code
_entity_poly.pdbx_strand_id
1 'polypeptide(L)'
;MPLERAAHYARFVEDYEHIRAAEGRGSESEAFYLGLPYKDASGRKSKQWQIRSRSYDYLKARVLKPRVQADGRILDLGAGNCWMSFRLALAGYNPVAVDLLTNDHDGLGAAEHYRRHLPELFPRFHAELSRLPFQSGQFDAVIFNASFHYAEDYEMAMREALRCVRTDGLVIISDTPWYSREESGRQMVAERRTAFLRRYGTASDSIGSLEYLTDERLQTLEERLSLRWEIHSPRYGFKWTMRPLVAMLRNRREPSRFHIYVARKAAA
;
A
#
# COMPACT_ATOMS: atom_id res chain seq x y z
N MET A 1 18.57 -1.33 6.15
CA MET A 1 18.07 -0.38 7.17
C MET A 1 19.11 -0.24 8.28
N PRO A 2 19.38 0.97 8.84
CA PRO A 2 20.28 1.14 10.00
C PRO A 2 19.77 0.41 11.24
N LEU A 3 20.68 -0.09 12.10
CA LEU A 3 20.32 -0.90 13.29
C LEU A 3 19.37 -0.17 14.25
N GLU A 4 19.58 1.11 14.49
CA GLU A 4 18.72 1.94 15.34
C GLU A 4 17.27 2.00 14.81
N ARG A 5 17.11 2.16 13.48
CA ARG A 5 15.79 2.17 12.86
C ARG A 5 15.16 0.77 12.83
N ALA A 6 15.96 -0.28 12.69
CA ALA A 6 15.48 -1.65 12.82
C ALA A 6 14.92 -1.91 14.24
N ALA A 7 15.60 -1.43 15.27
CA ALA A 7 15.13 -1.54 16.66
C ALA A 7 13.82 -0.77 16.89
N HIS A 8 13.66 0.43 16.28
CA HIS A 8 12.42 1.21 16.36
C HIS A 8 11.21 0.43 15.82
N TYR A 9 11.39 -0.27 14.70
CA TYR A 9 10.30 -1.02 14.07
C TYR A 9 10.16 -2.47 14.56
N ALA A 10 11.09 -2.98 15.37
CA ALA A 10 11.14 -4.40 15.74
C ALA A 10 9.80 -4.92 16.30
N ARG A 11 9.23 -4.20 17.28
CA ARG A 11 7.95 -4.57 17.86
C ARG A 11 6.77 -4.45 16.90
N PHE A 12 6.76 -3.44 16.05
CA PHE A 12 5.73 -3.31 15.01
C PHE A 12 5.76 -4.48 14.05
N VAL A 13 6.95 -4.89 13.59
CA VAL A 13 7.13 -6.03 12.70
C VAL A 13 6.65 -7.31 13.38
N GLU A 14 7.06 -7.57 14.63
CA GLU A 14 6.64 -8.75 15.41
C GLU A 14 5.11 -8.82 15.56
N ASP A 15 4.48 -7.73 16.03
CA ASP A 15 3.02 -7.64 16.21
C ASP A 15 2.30 -7.82 14.87
N TYR A 16 2.81 -7.21 13.81
CA TYR A 16 2.23 -7.27 12.47
C TYR A 16 2.30 -8.70 11.89
N GLU A 17 3.46 -9.35 11.98
CA GLU A 17 3.65 -10.74 11.52
C GLU A 17 2.76 -11.71 12.30
N HIS A 18 2.67 -11.54 13.62
CA HIS A 18 1.77 -12.32 14.46
C HIS A 18 0.30 -12.22 14.02
N ILE A 19 -0.18 -10.99 13.81
CA ILE A 19 -1.55 -10.75 13.35
C ILE A 19 -1.77 -11.32 11.95
N ARG A 20 -0.82 -11.12 11.04
CA ARG A 20 -0.90 -11.60 9.65
C ARG A 20 -0.95 -13.13 9.57
N ALA A 21 -0.13 -13.80 10.36
CA ALA A 21 -0.16 -15.26 10.50
C ALA A 21 -1.51 -15.75 11.05
N ALA A 22 -2.01 -15.13 12.15
CA ALA A 22 -3.31 -15.46 12.72
C ALA A 22 -4.49 -15.18 11.78
N GLU A 23 -4.38 -14.21 10.88
CA GLU A 23 -5.33 -13.97 9.80
C GLU A 23 -5.23 -14.99 8.64
N GLY A 24 -4.23 -15.85 8.66
CA GLY A 24 -3.94 -16.83 7.60
C GLY A 24 -3.48 -16.15 6.31
N ARG A 25 -2.66 -15.13 6.44
CA ARG A 25 -2.00 -14.50 5.29
C ARG A 25 -0.70 -15.21 5.00
N GLY A 26 -0.33 -15.18 3.72
CA GLY A 26 0.77 -15.99 3.23
C GLY A 26 0.37 -17.45 2.99
N SER A 27 1.25 -18.23 2.41
CA SER A 27 1.04 -19.64 2.05
C SER A 27 2.38 -20.32 1.77
N GLU A 28 2.42 -21.61 1.91
CA GLU A 28 3.51 -22.44 1.36
C GLU A 28 3.32 -22.72 -0.14
N SER A 29 2.14 -22.40 -0.69
CA SER A 29 1.78 -22.73 -2.06
C SER A 29 2.13 -21.59 -3.02
N GLU A 30 3.00 -21.87 -3.98
CA GLU A 30 3.30 -20.98 -5.11
C GLU A 30 2.03 -20.50 -5.83
N ALA A 31 1.05 -21.41 -6.03
CA ALA A 31 -0.21 -21.11 -6.69
C ALA A 31 -1.03 -20.01 -5.97
N PHE A 32 -0.87 -19.86 -4.65
CA PHE A 32 -1.47 -18.76 -3.89
C PHE A 32 -0.91 -17.43 -4.38
N TYR A 33 0.40 -17.28 -4.41
CA TYR A 33 1.06 -16.02 -4.79
C TYR A 33 0.82 -15.69 -6.26
N LEU A 34 0.94 -16.67 -7.15
CA LEU A 34 0.68 -16.51 -8.58
C LEU A 34 -0.76 -16.09 -8.88
N GLY A 35 -1.72 -16.47 -8.01
CA GLY A 35 -3.12 -16.08 -8.13
C GLY A 35 -3.39 -14.62 -7.79
N LEU A 36 -2.59 -14.00 -6.93
CA LEU A 36 -2.84 -12.64 -6.43
C LEU A 36 -2.73 -11.57 -7.54
N PRO A 37 -3.55 -10.52 -7.51
CA PRO A 37 -4.68 -10.26 -6.62
C PRO A 37 -6.00 -10.86 -7.10
N TYR A 38 -6.03 -11.63 -8.18
CA TYR A 38 -7.24 -12.08 -8.89
C TYR A 38 -7.89 -13.30 -8.25
N LYS A 39 -7.09 -14.17 -7.63
CA LYS A 39 -7.55 -15.41 -7.00
C LYS A 39 -6.94 -15.54 -5.61
N ASP A 40 -7.78 -15.55 -4.60
CA ASP A 40 -7.42 -15.92 -3.24
C ASP A 40 -7.61 -17.44 -3.05
N ALA A 41 -6.54 -18.20 -3.21
CA ALA A 41 -6.59 -19.66 -3.07
C ALA A 41 -6.93 -20.09 -1.62
N SER A 42 -6.72 -19.22 -0.61
CA SER A 42 -7.11 -19.49 0.78
C SER A 42 -8.61 -19.32 1.03
N GLY A 43 -9.31 -18.56 0.20
CA GLY A 43 -10.72 -18.18 0.36
C GLY A 43 -11.00 -17.24 1.53
N ARG A 44 -10.01 -16.97 2.40
CA ARG A 44 -10.20 -16.23 3.66
C ARG A 44 -10.37 -14.72 3.48
N LYS A 45 -9.77 -14.14 2.45
CA LYS A 45 -9.72 -12.70 2.18
C LYS A 45 -10.22 -12.33 0.78
N SER A 46 -11.02 -13.19 0.13
CA SER A 46 -11.43 -13.04 -1.27
C SER A 46 -12.08 -11.69 -1.58
N LYS A 47 -12.89 -11.14 -0.68
CA LYS A 47 -13.49 -9.80 -0.86
C LYS A 47 -12.43 -8.69 -0.86
N GLN A 48 -11.41 -8.79 -0.03
CA GLN A 48 -10.32 -7.81 0.03
C GLN A 48 -9.47 -7.89 -1.25
N TRP A 49 -9.14 -9.10 -1.70
CA TRP A 49 -8.40 -9.31 -2.94
C TRP A 49 -9.18 -8.85 -4.16
N GLN A 50 -10.51 -9.03 -4.18
CA GLN A 50 -11.37 -8.49 -5.25
C GLN A 50 -11.33 -6.96 -5.33
N ILE A 51 -11.22 -6.27 -4.21
CA ILE A 51 -11.04 -4.80 -4.20
C ILE A 51 -9.67 -4.47 -4.77
N ARG A 52 -8.60 -5.10 -4.28
CA ARG A 52 -7.22 -4.87 -4.73
C ARG A 52 -7.05 -5.16 -6.23
N SER A 53 -7.67 -6.21 -6.76
CA SER A 53 -7.61 -6.50 -8.19
C SER A 53 -8.21 -5.37 -9.04
N ARG A 54 -9.35 -4.82 -8.59
CA ARG A 54 -10.00 -3.70 -9.30
C ARG A 54 -9.19 -2.40 -9.20
N SER A 55 -8.62 -2.10 -8.03
CA SER A 55 -7.70 -0.96 -7.88
C SER A 55 -6.49 -1.12 -8.80
N TYR A 56 -5.87 -2.30 -8.81
CA TYR A 56 -4.71 -2.58 -9.65
C TYR A 56 -5.02 -2.48 -11.15
N ASP A 57 -6.12 -3.08 -11.61
CA ASP A 57 -6.51 -3.02 -13.02
C ASP A 57 -6.79 -1.59 -13.47
N TYR A 58 -7.45 -0.80 -12.60
CA TYR A 58 -7.67 0.62 -12.87
C TYR A 58 -6.34 1.38 -12.91
N LEU A 59 -5.49 1.21 -11.90
CA LEU A 59 -4.17 1.83 -11.81
C LEU A 59 -3.34 1.54 -13.06
N LYS A 60 -3.23 0.26 -13.43
CA LYS A 60 -2.49 -0.17 -14.61
C LYS A 60 -3.04 0.47 -15.89
N ALA A 61 -4.35 0.40 -16.13
CA ALA A 61 -4.95 0.80 -17.39
C ALA A 61 -5.09 2.32 -17.53
N ARG A 62 -5.38 3.05 -16.44
CA ARG A 62 -5.76 4.47 -16.50
C ARG A 62 -4.67 5.41 -15.99
N VAL A 63 -3.73 4.92 -15.21
CA VAL A 63 -2.65 5.76 -14.65
C VAL A 63 -1.31 5.37 -15.24
N LEU A 64 -0.89 4.12 -15.12
CA LEU A 64 0.45 3.71 -15.53
C LEU A 64 0.60 3.65 -17.05
N LYS A 65 -0.23 2.86 -17.73
CA LYS A 65 -0.10 2.65 -19.20
C LYS A 65 -0.06 3.95 -20.03
N PRO A 66 -0.84 5.00 -19.75
CA PRO A 66 -0.78 6.24 -20.52
C PRO A 66 0.39 7.18 -20.14
N ARG A 67 1.11 6.94 -19.04
CA ARG A 67 2.04 7.93 -18.45
C ARG A 67 3.43 7.38 -18.15
N VAL A 68 3.57 6.08 -17.99
CA VAL A 68 4.84 5.41 -17.74
C VAL A 68 5.15 4.54 -18.96
N GLN A 69 6.33 4.73 -19.51
CA GLN A 69 6.77 3.96 -20.70
C GLN A 69 6.87 2.47 -20.36
N ALA A 70 6.79 1.62 -21.39
CA ALA A 70 7.22 0.24 -21.25
C ALA A 70 8.67 0.23 -20.73
N ASP A 71 9.03 -0.75 -19.90
CA ASP A 71 10.30 -0.82 -19.17
C ASP A 71 10.55 0.27 -18.10
N GLY A 72 9.59 1.15 -17.85
CA GLY A 72 9.69 2.18 -16.80
C GLY A 72 9.99 1.59 -15.43
N ARG A 73 10.88 2.24 -14.67
CA ARG A 73 11.25 1.82 -13.31
C ARG A 73 10.19 2.27 -12.31
N ILE A 74 9.59 1.31 -11.60
CA ILE A 74 8.53 1.57 -10.62
C ILE A 74 8.97 1.11 -9.24
N LEU A 75 8.89 2.00 -8.25
CA LEU A 75 9.16 1.69 -6.86
C LEU A 75 7.85 1.32 -6.15
N ASP A 76 7.76 0.09 -5.65
CA ASP A 76 6.63 -0.45 -4.87
C ASP A 76 6.96 -0.37 -3.38
N LEU A 77 6.36 0.61 -2.68
CA LEU A 77 6.62 0.91 -1.28
C LEU A 77 5.61 0.23 -0.35
N GLY A 78 6.11 -0.58 0.57
CA GLY A 78 5.32 -1.46 1.41
C GLY A 78 4.77 -2.63 0.60
N ALA A 79 5.69 -3.29 -0.14
CA ALA A 79 5.36 -4.30 -1.14
C ALA A 79 4.78 -5.60 -0.54
N GLY A 80 4.98 -5.84 0.78
CA GLY A 80 4.58 -7.08 1.44
C GLY A 80 5.11 -8.30 0.71
N ASN A 81 4.22 -9.21 0.32
CA ASN A 81 4.58 -10.40 -0.46
C ASN A 81 4.86 -10.13 -1.95
N CYS A 82 5.05 -8.88 -2.33
CA CYS A 82 5.46 -8.44 -3.67
C CYS A 82 4.50 -8.81 -4.83
N TRP A 83 3.23 -9.08 -4.55
CA TRP A 83 2.28 -9.42 -5.61
C TRP A 83 2.14 -8.31 -6.66
N MET A 84 2.15 -7.03 -6.23
CA MET A 84 2.06 -5.90 -7.17
C MET A 84 3.32 -5.80 -8.01
N SER A 85 4.50 -5.88 -7.40
CA SER A 85 5.78 -5.91 -8.13
C SER A 85 5.80 -7.03 -9.18
N PHE A 86 5.34 -8.25 -8.84
CA PHE A 86 5.21 -9.35 -9.80
C PHE A 86 4.27 -8.98 -10.97
N ARG A 87 3.10 -8.40 -10.69
CA ARG A 87 2.15 -7.99 -11.74
C ARG A 87 2.68 -6.85 -12.61
N LEU A 88 3.46 -5.93 -12.03
CA LEU A 88 4.12 -4.86 -12.78
C LEU A 88 5.21 -5.44 -13.70
N ALA A 89 6.02 -6.39 -13.22
CA ALA A 89 7.01 -7.08 -14.05
C ALA A 89 6.35 -7.82 -15.23
N LEU A 90 5.27 -8.57 -14.99
CA LEU A 90 4.49 -9.22 -16.06
C LEU A 90 3.85 -8.22 -17.04
N ALA A 91 3.65 -6.97 -16.62
CA ALA A 91 3.15 -5.90 -17.50
C ALA A 91 4.26 -5.17 -18.26
N GLY A 92 5.52 -5.61 -18.12
CA GLY A 92 6.68 -5.07 -18.85
C GLY A 92 7.35 -3.87 -18.17
N TYR A 93 7.04 -3.58 -16.88
CA TYR A 93 7.75 -2.58 -16.11
C TYR A 93 8.93 -3.20 -15.34
N ASN A 94 9.84 -2.35 -14.86
CA ASN A 94 10.98 -2.73 -14.02
C ASN A 94 10.70 -2.34 -12.55
N PRO A 95 9.97 -3.17 -11.77
CA PRO A 95 9.66 -2.89 -10.40
C PRO A 95 10.89 -3.05 -9.48
N VAL A 96 10.90 -2.28 -8.40
CA VAL A 96 11.77 -2.43 -7.24
C VAL A 96 10.88 -2.47 -6.01
N ALA A 97 10.99 -3.50 -5.20
CA ALA A 97 10.15 -3.68 -4.01
C ALA A 97 10.86 -3.21 -2.74
N VAL A 98 10.13 -2.52 -1.87
CA VAL A 98 10.62 -2.10 -0.54
C VAL A 98 9.60 -2.47 0.52
N ASP A 99 10.04 -3.07 1.62
CA ASP A 99 9.21 -3.34 2.79
C ASP A 99 10.05 -3.43 4.06
N LEU A 100 9.39 -3.33 5.22
CA LEU A 100 9.94 -3.64 6.53
C LEU A 100 9.92 -5.16 6.81
N LEU A 101 8.97 -5.88 6.20
CA LEU A 101 8.81 -7.32 6.35
C LEU A 101 9.72 -8.06 5.37
N THR A 102 10.54 -8.96 5.89
CA THR A 102 11.49 -9.74 5.07
C THR A 102 11.19 -11.24 5.04
N ASN A 103 10.19 -11.70 5.81
CA ASN A 103 9.83 -13.12 5.89
C ASN A 103 9.33 -13.68 4.55
N ASP A 104 9.32 -15.02 4.45
CA ASP A 104 9.01 -15.75 3.21
C ASP A 104 7.50 -15.94 2.96
N HIS A 105 6.63 -15.55 3.91
CA HIS A 105 5.18 -15.76 3.78
C HIS A 105 4.43 -14.50 3.34
N ASP A 106 4.68 -13.34 3.97
CA ASP A 106 3.94 -12.12 3.68
C ASP A 106 4.86 -10.89 3.57
N GLY A 107 6.16 -11.12 3.57
CA GLY A 107 7.24 -10.14 3.37
C GLY A 107 7.97 -10.32 2.04
N LEU A 108 9.09 -9.61 1.90
CA LEU A 108 9.91 -9.57 0.67
C LEU A 108 10.43 -10.95 0.25
N GLY A 109 10.64 -11.88 1.20
CA GLY A 109 11.09 -13.25 0.92
C GLY A 109 10.09 -14.03 0.09
N ALA A 110 8.78 -13.78 0.25
CA ALA A 110 7.72 -14.40 -0.54
C ALA A 110 7.86 -14.20 -2.05
N ALA A 111 8.62 -13.20 -2.49
CA ALA A 111 8.91 -12.98 -3.91
C ALA A 111 9.65 -14.13 -4.57
N GLU A 112 10.29 -15.04 -3.82
CA GLU A 112 10.94 -16.24 -4.38
C GLU A 112 9.95 -17.14 -5.13
N HIS A 113 8.68 -17.13 -4.76
CA HIS A 113 7.62 -17.84 -5.48
C HIS A 113 7.41 -17.34 -6.91
N TYR A 114 7.89 -16.14 -7.26
CA TYR A 114 7.79 -15.58 -8.61
C TYR A 114 9.01 -15.86 -9.50
N ARG A 115 10.11 -16.34 -8.94
CA ARG A 115 11.41 -16.48 -9.63
C ARG A 115 11.32 -17.25 -10.94
N ARG A 116 10.56 -18.36 -10.97
CA ARG A 116 10.42 -19.21 -12.16
C ARG A 116 9.47 -18.67 -13.22
N HIS A 117 8.78 -17.57 -12.90
CA HIS A 117 7.74 -16.96 -13.75
C HIS A 117 8.15 -15.60 -14.32
N LEU A 118 9.38 -15.18 -14.06
CA LEU A 118 9.99 -13.97 -14.58
C LEU A 118 11.37 -14.30 -15.17
N PRO A 119 11.80 -13.60 -16.24
CA PRO A 119 13.16 -13.75 -16.77
C PRO A 119 14.22 -13.46 -15.71
N GLU A 120 13.98 -12.42 -14.90
CA GLU A 120 14.79 -12.04 -13.76
C GLU A 120 13.89 -11.56 -12.62
N LEU A 121 14.20 -11.97 -11.39
CA LEU A 121 13.46 -11.52 -10.22
C LEU A 121 13.87 -10.09 -9.87
N PHE A 122 12.89 -9.23 -9.68
CA PHE A 122 13.09 -7.81 -9.37
C PHE A 122 13.86 -7.59 -8.04
N PRO A 123 14.62 -6.49 -7.92
CA PRO A 123 15.33 -6.11 -6.70
C PRO A 123 14.38 -5.84 -5.53
N ARG A 124 14.81 -6.24 -4.34
CA ARG A 124 14.06 -6.07 -3.08
C ARG A 124 14.96 -5.45 -2.02
N PHE A 125 14.44 -4.45 -1.28
CA PHE A 125 15.21 -3.72 -0.28
C PHE A 125 14.44 -3.65 1.05
N HIS A 126 15.12 -4.01 2.13
CA HIS A 126 14.62 -3.83 3.49
C HIS A 126 14.83 -2.37 3.91
N ALA A 127 13.76 -1.57 3.92
CA ALA A 127 13.81 -0.16 4.30
C ALA A 127 12.43 0.36 4.76
N GLU A 128 12.45 1.47 5.48
CA GLU A 128 11.26 2.22 5.90
C GLU A 128 10.78 3.19 4.82
N LEU A 129 9.52 3.62 4.87
CA LEU A 129 8.89 4.47 3.85
C LEU A 129 9.47 5.89 3.81
N SER A 130 9.99 6.37 4.94
CA SER A 130 10.52 7.73 5.10
C SER A 130 12.04 7.85 4.90
N ARG A 131 12.72 6.74 4.62
CA ARG A 131 14.18 6.72 4.40
C ARG A 131 14.57 5.60 3.45
N LEU A 132 14.64 5.93 2.17
CA LEU A 132 14.87 4.96 1.09
C LEU A 132 16.34 4.93 0.64
N PRO A 133 16.92 3.75 0.36
CA PRO A 133 18.32 3.60 -0.01
C PRO A 133 18.57 3.89 -1.51
N PHE A 134 17.92 4.92 -2.05
CA PHE A 134 18.03 5.27 -3.46
C PHE A 134 18.51 6.70 -3.65
N GLN A 135 19.13 6.96 -4.78
CA GLN A 135 19.47 8.31 -5.22
C GLN A 135 18.19 9.04 -5.68
N SER A 136 18.26 10.36 -5.78
CA SER A 136 17.17 11.17 -6.29
C SER A 136 16.90 10.90 -7.76
N GLY A 137 15.61 10.90 -8.16
CA GLY A 137 15.23 10.88 -9.56
C GLY A 137 15.40 9.54 -10.27
N GLN A 138 15.42 8.41 -9.55
CA GLN A 138 15.69 7.10 -10.16
C GLN A 138 14.46 6.38 -10.73
N PHE A 139 13.24 6.79 -10.37
CA PHE A 139 12.02 6.07 -10.71
C PHE A 139 11.06 6.90 -11.55
N ASP A 140 10.39 6.26 -12.49
CA ASP A 140 9.30 6.86 -13.29
C ASP A 140 8.02 7.00 -12.47
N ALA A 141 7.79 6.04 -11.58
CA ALA A 141 6.68 6.10 -10.63
C ALA A 141 7.09 5.50 -9.28
N VAL A 142 6.51 6.04 -8.20
CA VAL A 142 6.59 5.50 -6.83
C VAL A 142 5.16 5.22 -6.37
N ILE A 143 4.90 4.00 -5.90
CA ILE A 143 3.56 3.55 -5.54
C ILE A 143 3.52 3.09 -4.09
N PHE A 144 2.61 3.67 -3.31
CA PHE A 144 2.17 3.15 -2.03
C PHE A 144 0.87 2.37 -2.24
N ASN A 145 0.96 1.05 -2.24
CA ASN A 145 -0.22 0.20 -2.42
C ASN A 145 -0.65 -0.46 -1.11
N ALA A 146 -1.70 0.04 -0.49
CA ALA A 146 -2.17 -0.38 0.83
C ALA A 146 -1.07 -0.29 1.92
N SER A 147 -0.19 0.69 1.82
CA SER A 147 0.97 0.86 2.70
C SER A 147 1.12 2.27 3.27
N PHE A 148 0.68 3.32 2.56
CA PHE A 148 0.86 4.71 2.98
C PHE A 148 0.29 4.99 4.38
N HIS A 149 -0.82 4.37 4.74
CA HIS A 149 -1.46 4.53 6.03
C HIS A 149 -0.64 3.98 7.23
N TYR A 150 0.42 3.22 6.97
CA TYR A 150 1.38 2.79 8.02
C TYR A 150 2.48 3.81 8.30
N ALA A 151 2.62 4.87 7.48
CA ALA A 151 3.58 5.92 7.77
C ALA A 151 3.24 6.66 9.07
N GLU A 152 4.28 6.94 9.89
CA GLU A 152 4.18 7.74 11.11
C GLU A 152 4.05 9.23 10.77
N ASP A 153 4.61 9.64 9.63
CA ASP A 153 4.55 10.99 9.09
C ASP A 153 4.35 10.93 7.57
N TYR A 154 3.18 11.39 7.12
CA TYR A 154 2.82 11.41 5.71
C TYR A 154 3.68 12.38 4.89
N GLU A 155 4.08 13.50 5.48
CA GLU A 155 4.92 14.48 4.79
C GLU A 155 6.31 13.90 4.54
N MET A 156 6.94 13.29 5.55
CA MET A 156 8.25 12.66 5.40
C MET A 156 8.23 11.54 4.37
N ALA A 157 7.22 10.66 4.42
CA ALA A 157 7.08 9.58 3.44
C ALA A 157 6.88 10.11 2.01
N MET A 158 6.07 11.17 1.84
CA MET A 158 5.86 11.81 0.54
C MET A 158 7.11 12.54 0.03
N ARG A 159 7.83 13.27 0.89
CA ARG A 159 9.09 13.94 0.52
C ARG A 159 10.12 12.93 0.00
N GLU A 160 10.21 11.78 0.66
CA GLU A 160 11.14 10.72 0.26
C GLU A 160 10.72 10.06 -1.06
N ALA A 161 9.43 9.82 -1.26
CA ALA A 161 8.90 9.34 -2.54
C ALA A 161 9.15 10.35 -3.67
N LEU A 162 8.87 11.65 -3.42
CA LEU A 162 9.15 12.74 -4.37
C LEU A 162 10.65 12.90 -4.66
N ARG A 163 11.52 12.63 -3.69
CA ARG A 163 12.97 12.61 -3.92
C ARG A 163 13.35 11.50 -4.88
N CYS A 164 12.83 10.30 -4.69
CA CYS A 164 13.16 9.11 -5.47
C CYS A 164 12.58 9.14 -6.89
N VAL A 165 11.44 9.78 -7.10
CA VAL A 165 10.82 9.89 -8.42
C VAL A 165 11.54 10.97 -9.25
N ARG A 166 11.68 10.73 -10.57
CA ARG A 166 12.25 11.70 -11.51
C ARG A 166 11.32 12.91 -11.72
N THR A 167 11.85 13.96 -12.32
CA THR A 167 11.04 15.08 -12.81
C THR A 167 9.94 14.55 -13.76
N ASP A 168 8.73 15.08 -13.64
CA ASP A 168 7.52 14.62 -14.33
C ASP A 168 7.08 13.18 -14.02
N GLY A 169 7.78 12.48 -13.12
CA GLY A 169 7.36 11.18 -12.63
C GLY A 169 6.20 11.26 -11.66
N LEU A 170 5.64 10.11 -11.31
CA LEU A 170 4.40 9.99 -10.55
C LEU A 170 4.64 9.46 -9.14
N VAL A 171 4.00 10.07 -8.15
CA VAL A 171 3.82 9.44 -6.82
C VAL A 171 2.35 9.06 -6.67
N ILE A 172 2.08 7.81 -6.33
CA ILE A 172 0.76 7.22 -6.36
C ILE A 172 0.45 6.60 -5.00
N ILE A 173 -0.72 6.93 -4.43
CA ILE A 173 -1.27 6.28 -3.23
C ILE A 173 -2.51 5.50 -3.65
N SER A 174 -2.52 4.19 -3.41
CA SER A 174 -3.63 3.28 -3.70
C SER A 174 -4.01 2.46 -2.48
N ASP A 175 -5.27 2.04 -2.38
CA ASP A 175 -5.80 1.15 -1.35
C ASP A 175 -5.51 1.60 0.11
N THR A 176 -5.32 2.90 0.32
CA THR A 176 -5.27 3.52 1.65
C THR A 176 -6.68 3.92 2.08
N PRO A 177 -7.14 3.56 3.30
CA PRO A 177 -8.45 3.95 3.80
C PRO A 177 -8.64 5.46 3.80
N TRP A 178 -9.74 5.94 3.23
CA TRP A 178 -10.13 7.34 3.25
C TRP A 178 -11.51 7.50 3.91
N TYR A 179 -11.67 8.57 4.66
CA TYR A 179 -12.92 8.98 5.31
C TYR A 179 -13.22 10.44 5.03
N SER A 180 -14.51 10.79 4.88
CA SER A 180 -14.93 12.19 4.69
C SER A 180 -14.82 13.01 5.97
N ARG A 181 -14.77 12.35 7.13
CA ARG A 181 -14.70 12.99 8.45
C ARG A 181 -13.59 12.37 9.28
N GLU A 182 -12.78 13.23 9.89
CA GLU A 182 -11.69 12.82 10.80
C GLU A 182 -12.17 11.91 11.94
N GLU A 183 -13.37 12.19 12.47
CA GLU A 183 -13.99 11.40 13.53
C GLU A 183 -14.23 9.94 13.12
N SER A 184 -14.66 9.71 11.87
CA SER A 184 -14.87 8.34 11.35
C SER A 184 -13.56 7.56 11.26
N GLY A 185 -12.47 8.23 10.90
CA GLY A 185 -11.13 7.63 10.90
C GLY A 185 -10.66 7.29 12.32
N ARG A 186 -10.77 8.23 13.26
CA ARG A 186 -10.42 8.00 14.67
C ARG A 186 -11.21 6.84 15.28
N GLN A 187 -12.51 6.81 15.03
CA GLN A 187 -13.35 5.70 15.49
C GLN A 187 -12.92 4.36 14.90
N MET A 188 -12.57 4.32 13.60
CA MET A 188 -12.05 3.09 12.97
C MET A 188 -10.77 2.61 13.66
N VAL A 189 -9.82 3.50 13.96
CA VAL A 189 -8.58 3.13 14.64
C VAL A 189 -8.86 2.57 16.03
N ALA A 190 -9.75 3.21 16.81
CA ALA A 190 -10.14 2.73 18.14
C ALA A 190 -10.81 1.35 18.08
N GLU A 191 -11.76 1.15 17.15
CA GLU A 191 -12.41 -0.15 16.91
C GLU A 191 -11.40 -1.23 16.53
N ARG A 192 -10.45 -0.92 15.64
CA ARG A 192 -9.41 -1.84 15.21
C ARG A 192 -8.51 -2.25 16.39
N ARG A 193 -7.99 -1.28 17.16
CA ARG A 193 -7.14 -1.53 18.33
C ARG A 193 -7.83 -2.43 19.34
N THR A 194 -9.09 -2.13 19.67
CA THR A 194 -9.88 -2.94 20.60
C THR A 194 -10.09 -4.36 20.06
N ALA A 195 -10.42 -4.49 18.77
CA ALA A 195 -10.62 -5.79 18.13
C ALA A 195 -9.32 -6.61 18.08
N PHE A 196 -8.19 -5.99 17.78
CA PHE A 196 -6.89 -6.62 17.70
C PHE A 196 -6.41 -7.08 19.08
N LEU A 197 -6.51 -6.22 20.09
CA LEU A 197 -6.17 -6.57 21.47
C LEU A 197 -6.97 -7.80 21.95
N ARG A 198 -8.28 -7.81 21.68
CA ARG A 198 -9.16 -8.93 22.06
C ARG A 198 -8.81 -10.22 21.33
N ARG A 199 -8.48 -10.14 20.06
CA ARG A 199 -8.32 -11.32 19.20
C ARG A 199 -6.90 -11.85 19.15
N TYR A 200 -5.91 -10.97 19.25
CA TYR A 200 -4.50 -11.28 19.02
C TYR A 200 -3.59 -10.97 20.20
N GLY A 201 -4.11 -10.35 21.28
CA GLY A 201 -3.34 -9.96 22.44
C GLY A 201 -2.45 -8.72 22.27
N THR A 202 -2.50 -8.08 21.09
CA THR A 202 -1.79 -6.82 20.80
C THR A 202 -2.69 -5.86 20.08
N ALA A 203 -2.55 -4.55 20.33
CA ALA A 203 -3.24 -3.51 19.59
C ALA A 203 -2.52 -3.16 18.26
N SER A 204 -1.30 -3.66 18.06
CA SER A 204 -0.41 -3.32 16.94
C SER A 204 -0.28 -1.80 16.73
N ASP A 205 0.04 -1.11 17.80
CA ASP A 205 0.15 0.36 17.89
C ASP A 205 1.50 0.82 18.46
N SER A 206 2.53 -0.02 18.30
CA SER A 206 3.90 0.27 18.75
C SER A 206 4.60 1.38 17.96
N ILE A 207 4.05 1.74 16.79
CA ILE A 207 4.44 2.93 16.03
C ILE A 207 3.25 3.88 15.89
N GLY A 208 3.53 5.17 15.73
CA GLY A 208 2.51 6.22 15.59
C GLY A 208 1.91 6.32 14.19
N SER A 209 1.53 5.19 13.57
CA SER A 209 0.95 5.19 12.23
C SER A 209 -0.36 5.97 12.16
N LEU A 210 -0.57 6.70 11.06
CA LEU A 210 -1.71 7.60 10.87
C LEU A 210 -2.99 6.90 10.40
N GLU A 211 -2.87 5.74 9.78
CA GLU A 211 -3.88 4.71 9.47
C GLU A 211 -4.97 5.05 8.46
N TYR A 212 -5.20 6.31 8.13
CA TYR A 212 -6.22 6.73 7.14
C TYR A 212 -5.93 8.11 6.57
N LEU A 213 -6.58 8.41 5.45
CA LEU A 213 -6.60 9.72 4.81
C LEU A 213 -7.95 10.41 5.03
N THR A 214 -7.91 11.75 5.00
CA THR A 214 -9.06 12.65 4.87
C THR A 214 -8.72 13.73 3.84
N ASP A 215 -9.72 14.52 3.40
CA ASP A 215 -9.48 15.65 2.51
C ASP A 215 -8.56 16.70 3.14
N GLU A 216 -8.69 16.95 4.44
CA GLU A 216 -7.84 17.86 5.20
C GLU A 216 -6.36 17.42 5.18
N ARG A 217 -6.11 16.12 5.40
CA ARG A 217 -4.74 15.56 5.36
C ARG A 217 -4.13 15.63 3.96
N LEU A 218 -4.94 15.38 2.93
CA LEU A 218 -4.51 15.51 1.53
C LEU A 218 -4.21 16.97 1.17
N GLN A 219 -5.07 17.90 1.58
CA GLN A 219 -4.84 19.34 1.39
C GLN A 219 -3.57 19.81 2.11
N THR A 220 -3.34 19.36 3.34
CA THR A 220 -2.11 19.67 4.07
C THR A 220 -0.86 19.21 3.29
N LEU A 221 -0.89 18.04 2.67
CA LEU A 221 0.21 17.56 1.83
C LEU A 221 0.36 18.39 0.55
N GLU A 222 -0.75 18.80 -0.10
CA GLU A 222 -0.70 19.69 -1.26
C GLU A 222 0.00 21.01 -0.93
N GLU A 223 -0.39 21.65 0.18
CA GLU A 223 0.15 22.94 0.61
C GLU A 223 1.63 22.84 0.99
N ARG A 224 2.00 21.84 1.82
CA ARG A 224 3.37 21.69 2.33
C ARG A 224 4.38 21.21 1.30
N LEU A 225 3.92 20.46 0.30
CA LEU A 225 4.77 19.86 -0.72
C LEU A 225 4.61 20.53 -2.11
N SER A 226 3.77 21.55 -2.22
CA SER A 226 3.47 22.25 -3.48
C SER A 226 3.08 21.28 -4.59
N LEU A 227 2.25 20.29 -4.27
CA LEU A 227 1.74 19.32 -5.21
C LEU A 227 0.23 19.46 -5.42
N ARG A 228 -0.31 18.75 -6.40
CA ARG A 228 -1.75 18.61 -6.62
C ARG A 228 -2.12 17.17 -6.83
N TRP A 229 -3.22 16.76 -6.21
CA TRP A 229 -3.77 15.42 -6.38
C TRP A 229 -4.71 15.35 -7.57
N GLU A 230 -4.44 14.40 -8.45
CA GLU A 230 -5.41 13.84 -9.38
C GLU A 230 -6.06 12.64 -8.70
N ILE A 231 -7.37 12.70 -8.45
CA ILE A 231 -8.08 11.68 -7.68
C ILE A 231 -8.90 10.79 -8.62
N HIS A 232 -8.64 9.50 -8.56
CA HIS A 232 -9.39 8.50 -9.31
C HIS A 232 -10.21 7.64 -8.35
N SER A 233 -11.45 7.31 -8.76
CA SER A 233 -12.39 6.51 -7.98
C SER A 233 -12.74 5.22 -8.73
N PRO A 234 -12.00 4.13 -8.55
CA PRO A 234 -12.34 2.85 -9.16
C PRO A 234 -13.72 2.35 -8.73
N ARG A 235 -14.41 1.66 -9.63
CA ARG A 235 -15.74 1.11 -9.33
C ARG A 235 -15.62 -0.29 -8.72
N TYR A 236 -15.99 -0.41 -7.44
CA TYR A 236 -15.94 -1.70 -6.70
C TYR A 236 -17.26 -2.48 -6.75
N GLY A 237 -18.26 -1.99 -7.47
CA GLY A 237 -19.58 -2.62 -7.68
C GLY A 237 -20.67 -2.04 -6.79
N PHE A 238 -21.94 -2.38 -7.12
CA PHE A 238 -23.12 -1.78 -6.52
C PHE A 238 -23.17 -1.92 -4.99
N LYS A 239 -22.90 -3.11 -4.47
CA LYS A 239 -22.87 -3.34 -2.99
C LYS A 239 -21.87 -2.45 -2.27
N TRP A 240 -20.74 -2.15 -2.91
CA TRP A 240 -19.75 -1.24 -2.36
C TRP A 240 -20.25 0.21 -2.32
N THR A 241 -20.87 0.66 -3.40
CA THR A 241 -21.41 2.02 -3.52
C THR A 241 -22.52 2.28 -2.49
N MET A 242 -23.32 1.26 -2.15
CA MET A 242 -24.41 1.36 -1.17
C MET A 242 -23.95 1.31 0.30
N ARG A 243 -22.66 1.01 0.59
CA ARG A 243 -22.15 0.89 1.97
C ARG A 243 -22.40 2.12 2.85
N PRO A 244 -22.17 3.37 2.38
CA PRO A 244 -22.42 4.56 3.19
C PRO A 244 -23.90 4.71 3.58
N LEU A 245 -24.81 4.48 2.65
CA LEU A 245 -26.24 4.55 2.91
C LEU A 245 -26.68 3.48 3.94
N VAL A 246 -26.18 2.25 3.77
CA VAL A 246 -26.48 1.16 4.72
C VAL A 246 -25.90 1.45 6.11
N ALA A 247 -24.71 2.05 6.18
CA ALA A 247 -24.10 2.43 7.45
C ALA A 247 -24.92 3.52 8.15
N MET A 248 -25.35 4.55 7.41
CA MET A 248 -26.21 5.61 7.91
C MET A 248 -27.55 5.07 8.46
N LEU A 249 -28.24 4.22 7.71
CA LEU A 249 -29.51 3.59 8.14
C LEU A 249 -29.36 2.70 9.38
N ARG A 250 -28.16 2.18 9.63
CA ARG A 250 -27.84 1.33 10.78
C ARG A 250 -27.19 2.09 11.93
N ASN A 251 -27.13 3.41 11.85
CA ASN A 251 -26.47 4.29 12.81
C ASN A 251 -25.02 3.82 13.13
N ARG A 252 -24.28 3.45 12.07
CA ARG A 252 -22.88 3.04 12.14
C ARG A 252 -22.00 4.13 11.56
N ARG A 253 -20.71 4.14 11.95
CA ARG A 253 -19.74 5.04 11.32
C ARG A 253 -19.67 4.84 9.81
N GLU A 254 -19.23 5.86 9.12
CA GLU A 254 -18.93 5.82 7.70
C GLU A 254 -17.93 4.69 7.38
N PRO A 255 -18.20 3.87 6.35
CA PRO A 255 -17.25 2.88 5.89
C PRO A 255 -16.11 3.56 5.11
N SER A 256 -14.88 3.02 5.24
CA SER A 256 -13.75 3.48 4.44
C SER A 256 -14.04 3.43 2.94
N ARG A 257 -13.53 4.40 2.19
CA ARG A 257 -13.47 4.40 0.73
C ARG A 257 -12.03 4.21 0.29
N PHE A 258 -11.84 3.74 -0.93
CA PHE A 258 -10.53 3.63 -1.56
C PHE A 258 -10.52 4.42 -2.85
N HIS A 259 -9.58 5.33 -2.95
CA HIS A 259 -9.28 6.13 -4.13
C HIS A 259 -7.84 5.85 -4.56
N ILE A 260 -7.51 6.26 -5.77
CA ILE A 260 -6.12 6.32 -6.23
C ILE A 260 -5.79 7.80 -6.35
N TYR A 261 -4.81 8.25 -5.58
CA TYR A 261 -4.31 9.61 -5.58
C TYR A 261 -3.01 9.62 -6.37
N VAL A 262 -2.92 10.52 -7.34
CA VAL A 262 -1.75 10.66 -8.20
C VAL A 262 -1.22 12.08 -8.07
N ALA A 263 0.03 12.22 -7.63
CA ALA A 263 0.75 13.49 -7.68
C ALA A 263 1.86 13.39 -8.74
N ARG A 264 2.06 14.46 -9.50
CA ARG A 264 3.17 14.59 -10.43
C ARG A 264 4.24 15.47 -9.78
N LYS A 265 5.50 15.02 -9.83
CA LYS A 265 6.62 15.87 -9.44
C LYS A 265 6.80 16.95 -10.51
N ALA A 266 6.57 18.20 -10.14
CA ALA A 266 6.82 19.33 -11.03
C ALA A 266 8.31 19.46 -11.38
N ALA A 267 8.59 20.00 -12.55
CA ALA A 267 9.92 20.52 -12.86
C ALA A 267 10.23 21.66 -11.88
N ALA A 268 11.43 21.68 -11.31
CA ALA A 268 11.92 22.74 -10.43
C ALA A 268 12.18 24.02 -11.23
#